data_e6065c226990604798c35d1e29b6f38f
#
_entry.id   e6065c226990604798c35d1e29b6f38f
#
_cell.length_a   1.000
_cell.length_b   1.000
_cell.length_c   1.000
_cell.angle_alpha   90.00
_cell.angle_beta   90.00
_cell.angle_gamma   90.00
#
_symmetry.space_group_name_H-M   'P 1'
#
loop_
_entity.id
_entity.type
_entity.pdbx_description
1 polymer ?
#
loop_
_entity_poly.entity_id
_entity_poly.type
_entity_poly.pdbx_seq_one_letter_code
_entity_poly.pdbx_strand_id
1 'polypeptide(L)'
;SFESAARACYETLKAGWKDSRQGIWIASFERHVFPMIGSKPVDTVDALVVRDVLEPIWLTVPDTANKVLQRINAVLDFAHIKGWIGKEVSLRSVRKGLPRQNNTGSHYAAMPYQNVPAFLQAVAAMPPTLGRDALQLTIYTAVRSNETRFAVWSEFDLDKGVWSIPAERMKMKVAHAIPLSKPALALLRRMQDDRVDDDELLFSPNGVKPISDMTMSKVLRDMK
;
A
#
# COMPACT_ATOMS: atom_id res chain seq x y z
N SER A 1 7.42 29.00 8.27
CA SER A 1 7.09 28.65 6.88
C SER A 1 6.08 27.52 6.82
N PHE A 2 5.45 27.33 5.66
CA PHE A 2 4.53 26.22 5.43
C PHE A 2 5.25 24.85 5.61
N GLU A 3 6.48 24.72 5.13
CA GLU A 3 7.26 23.49 5.32
C GLU A 3 7.49 23.16 6.79
N SER A 4 7.86 24.17 7.60
CA SER A 4 8.03 23.99 9.04
C SER A 4 6.74 23.52 9.72
N ALA A 5 5.60 24.11 9.33
CA ALA A 5 4.29 23.71 9.83
C ALA A 5 3.92 22.27 9.41
N ALA A 6 4.19 21.91 8.14
CA ALA A 6 3.94 20.57 7.62
C ALA A 6 4.80 19.51 8.32
N ARG A 7 6.07 19.78 8.56
CA ARG A 7 6.96 18.86 9.30
C ARG A 7 6.53 18.71 10.76
N ALA A 8 6.14 19.78 11.44
CA ALA A 8 5.61 19.71 12.80
C ALA A 8 4.29 18.92 12.88
N CYS A 9 3.38 19.14 11.92
CA CYS A 9 2.15 18.36 11.78
C CYS A 9 2.47 16.88 11.56
N TYR A 10 3.38 16.56 10.66
CA TYR A 10 3.84 15.20 10.38
C TYR A 10 4.37 14.51 11.63
N GLU A 11 5.27 15.16 12.39
CA GLU A 11 5.83 14.62 13.64
C GLU A 11 4.73 14.27 14.66
N THR A 12 3.70 15.10 14.75
CA THR A 12 2.57 14.88 15.65
C THR A 12 1.70 13.70 15.17
N LEU A 13 1.40 13.62 13.88
CA LEU A 13 0.49 12.61 13.34
C LEU A 13 1.14 11.23 13.20
N LYS A 14 2.45 11.16 12.95
CA LYS A 14 3.15 9.89 12.70
C LYS A 14 3.09 8.92 13.88
N ALA A 15 2.96 9.43 15.10
CA ALA A 15 2.84 8.59 16.30
C ALA A 15 1.64 7.62 16.25
N GLY A 16 0.58 7.99 15.54
CA GLY A 16 -0.61 7.16 15.34
C GLY A 16 -0.58 6.29 14.06
N TRP A 17 0.51 6.32 13.28
CA TRP A 17 0.57 5.62 12.00
C TRP A 17 1.43 4.35 12.06
N LYS A 18 1.07 3.38 11.21
CA LYS A 18 1.97 2.26 10.89
C LYS A 18 3.17 2.78 10.09
N ASP A 19 4.36 2.24 10.33
CA ASP A 19 5.64 2.65 9.72
C ASP A 19 5.60 2.84 8.20
N SER A 20 4.87 1.98 7.49
CA SER A 20 4.74 2.05 6.03
C SER A 20 4.07 3.33 5.50
N ARG A 21 3.36 4.09 6.33
CA ARG A 21 2.68 5.34 5.92
C ARG A 21 3.55 6.58 6.14
N GLN A 22 4.51 6.49 7.04
CA GLN A 22 5.29 7.65 7.48
C GLN A 22 6.05 8.28 6.31
N GLY A 23 6.85 7.52 5.58
CA GLY A 23 7.62 8.05 4.46
C GLY A 23 6.78 8.60 3.31
N ILE A 24 5.65 7.98 2.98
CA ILE A 24 4.80 8.38 1.85
C ILE A 24 4.12 9.74 2.08
N TRP A 25 3.81 10.07 3.34
CA TRP A 25 3.10 11.31 3.66
C TRP A 25 3.97 12.53 3.35
N ILE A 26 5.17 12.58 3.90
CA ILE A 26 6.08 13.71 3.72
C ILE A 26 6.67 13.77 2.31
N ALA A 27 7.01 12.62 1.71
CA ALA A 27 7.55 12.55 0.35
C ALA A 27 6.61 13.19 -0.70
N SER A 28 5.30 13.13 -0.49
CA SER A 28 4.36 13.81 -1.38
C SER A 28 4.44 15.33 -1.30
N PHE A 29 4.77 15.87 -0.14
CA PHE A 29 5.01 17.30 0.03
C PHE A 29 6.35 17.73 -0.57
N GLU A 30 7.39 16.97 -0.32
CA GLU A 30 8.72 17.22 -0.89
C GLU A 30 8.68 17.25 -2.42
N ARG A 31 7.86 16.37 -3.02
CA ARG A 31 7.74 16.28 -4.47
C ARG A 31 6.82 17.33 -5.08
N HIS A 32 5.69 17.65 -4.45
CA HIS A 32 4.61 18.39 -5.12
C HIS A 32 4.25 19.72 -4.46
N VAL A 33 4.62 19.95 -3.20
CA VAL A 33 4.14 21.10 -2.41
C VAL A 33 5.29 22.03 -2.01
N PHE A 34 6.34 21.51 -1.39
CA PHE A 34 7.44 22.34 -0.91
C PHE A 34 8.17 23.13 -1.99
N PRO A 35 8.37 22.62 -3.22
CA PRO A 35 8.96 23.43 -4.28
C PRO A 35 8.16 24.69 -4.63
N MET A 36 6.85 24.70 -4.38
CA MET A 36 5.97 25.82 -4.73
C MET A 36 5.66 26.74 -3.56
N ILE A 37 5.41 26.16 -2.38
CA ILE A 37 4.94 26.94 -1.22
C ILE A 37 5.69 26.67 0.09
N GLY A 38 6.70 25.79 0.10
CA GLY A 38 7.40 25.41 1.31
C GLY A 38 7.98 26.57 2.11
N SER A 39 8.55 27.56 1.42
CA SER A 39 9.12 28.77 2.03
C SER A 39 8.11 29.84 2.41
N LYS A 40 6.86 29.77 1.90
CA LYS A 40 5.83 30.78 2.19
C LYS A 40 5.45 30.78 3.68
N PRO A 41 5.13 31.94 4.26
CA PRO A 41 4.50 31.99 5.58
C PRO A 41 3.19 31.19 5.57
N VAL A 42 2.95 30.40 6.62
CA VAL A 42 1.78 29.48 6.64
C VAL A 42 0.45 30.24 6.67
N ASP A 43 0.42 31.43 7.23
CA ASP A 43 -0.73 32.34 7.30
C ASP A 43 -1.11 32.98 5.95
N THR A 44 -0.22 32.90 4.95
CA THR A 44 -0.47 33.39 3.58
C THR A 44 -0.99 32.29 2.64
N VAL A 45 -1.09 31.06 3.12
CA VAL A 45 -1.55 29.91 2.31
C VAL A 45 -3.07 29.81 2.38
N ASP A 46 -3.73 30.29 1.35
CA ASP A 46 -5.18 30.26 1.17
C ASP A 46 -5.65 29.24 0.11
N ALA A 47 -6.93 29.22 -0.16
CA ALA A 47 -7.52 28.31 -1.14
C ALA A 47 -6.99 28.52 -2.58
N LEU A 48 -6.63 29.78 -2.94
CA LEU A 48 -6.08 30.07 -4.28
C LEU A 48 -4.68 29.49 -4.41
N VAL A 49 -3.82 29.71 -3.42
CA VAL A 49 -2.47 29.14 -3.38
C VAL A 49 -2.52 27.62 -3.45
N VAL A 50 -3.43 27.01 -2.70
CA VAL A 50 -3.59 25.54 -2.71
C VAL A 50 -4.09 25.03 -4.07
N ARG A 51 -5.00 25.76 -4.73
CA ARG A 51 -5.44 25.44 -6.10
C ARG A 51 -4.25 25.41 -7.06
N ASP A 52 -3.41 26.43 -7.01
CA ASP A 52 -2.24 26.55 -7.90
C ASP A 52 -1.23 25.41 -7.69
N VAL A 53 -1.03 24.97 -6.45
CA VAL A 53 -0.21 23.78 -6.13
C VAL A 53 -0.80 22.51 -6.75
N LEU A 54 -2.12 22.38 -6.77
CA LEU A 54 -2.78 21.16 -7.24
C LEU A 54 -2.95 21.12 -8.76
N GLU A 55 -3.05 22.26 -9.43
CA GLU A 55 -3.34 22.37 -10.86
C GLU A 55 -2.42 21.47 -11.74
N PRO A 56 -1.09 21.45 -11.57
CA PRO A 56 -0.19 20.64 -12.38
C PRO A 56 -0.39 19.11 -12.22
N ILE A 57 -0.88 18.69 -11.06
CA ILE A 57 -1.03 17.26 -10.72
C ILE A 57 -2.49 16.80 -10.74
N TRP A 58 -3.43 17.72 -10.91
CA TRP A 58 -4.85 17.45 -10.72
C TRP A 58 -5.44 16.42 -11.66
N LEU A 59 -5.06 16.49 -12.94
CA LEU A 59 -5.54 15.56 -13.98
C LEU A 59 -4.49 14.48 -14.30
N THR A 60 -3.21 14.73 -14.03
CA THR A 60 -2.12 13.81 -14.37
C THR A 60 -1.98 12.66 -13.35
N VAL A 61 -2.16 12.95 -12.07
CA VAL A 61 -2.11 11.98 -10.97
C VAL A 61 -3.23 12.23 -9.94
N PRO A 62 -4.50 12.02 -10.33
CA PRO A 62 -5.68 12.46 -9.58
C PRO A 62 -5.73 11.96 -8.13
N ASP A 63 -5.39 10.69 -7.90
CA ASP A 63 -5.40 10.10 -6.55
C ASP A 63 -4.34 10.75 -5.63
N THR A 64 -3.19 11.07 -6.19
CA THR A 64 -2.12 11.78 -5.47
C THR A 64 -2.55 13.21 -5.18
N ALA A 65 -3.13 13.92 -6.15
CA ALA A 65 -3.63 15.29 -5.99
C ALA A 65 -4.70 15.37 -4.88
N ASN A 66 -5.64 14.44 -4.85
CA ASN A 66 -6.65 14.37 -3.78
C ASN A 66 -6.03 14.11 -2.40
N LYS A 67 -5.01 13.24 -2.30
CA LYS A 67 -4.27 13.00 -1.05
C LYS A 67 -3.47 14.22 -0.62
N VAL A 68 -2.83 14.91 -1.56
CA VAL A 68 -2.10 16.16 -1.29
C VAL A 68 -3.05 17.24 -0.76
N LEU A 69 -4.22 17.42 -1.37
CA LEU A 69 -5.25 18.35 -0.87
C LEU A 69 -5.66 18.04 0.58
N GLN A 70 -5.95 16.76 0.88
CA GLN A 70 -6.29 16.34 2.25
C GLN A 70 -5.16 16.61 3.25
N ARG A 71 -3.92 16.38 2.83
CA ARG A 71 -2.74 16.59 3.67
C ARG A 71 -2.46 18.08 3.91
N ILE A 72 -2.62 18.93 2.88
CA ILE A 72 -2.51 20.40 3.03
C ILE A 72 -3.58 20.89 4.01
N ASN A 73 -4.82 20.40 3.90
CA ASN A 73 -5.86 20.75 4.85
C ASN A 73 -5.46 20.40 6.29
N ALA A 74 -4.96 19.20 6.52
CA ALA A 74 -4.50 18.78 7.86
C ALA A 74 -3.38 19.67 8.41
N VAL A 75 -2.47 20.16 7.56
CA VAL A 75 -1.40 21.10 7.98
C VAL A 75 -1.99 22.45 8.36
N LEU A 76 -2.94 22.97 7.60
CA LEU A 76 -3.58 24.28 7.89
C LEU A 76 -4.43 24.18 9.16
N ASP A 77 -5.18 23.10 9.35
CA ASP A 77 -5.94 22.85 10.58
C ASP A 77 -5.00 22.75 11.80
N PHE A 78 -3.87 22.04 11.64
CA PHE A 78 -2.85 21.95 12.68
C PHE A 78 -2.26 23.33 13.00
N ALA A 79 -1.92 24.12 11.97
CA ALA A 79 -1.36 25.46 12.14
C ALA A 79 -2.36 26.41 12.84
N HIS A 80 -3.65 26.26 12.54
CA HIS A 80 -4.71 27.01 13.21
C HIS A 80 -4.80 26.64 14.70
N ILE A 81 -4.84 25.35 15.04
CA ILE A 81 -4.85 24.87 16.44
C ILE A 81 -3.60 25.33 17.21
N LYS A 82 -2.45 25.46 16.52
CA LYS A 82 -1.22 25.97 17.11
C LYS A 82 -1.18 27.50 17.24
N GLY A 83 -2.19 28.21 16.76
CA GLY A 83 -2.25 29.67 16.76
C GLY A 83 -1.30 30.34 15.75
N TRP A 84 -0.77 29.58 14.77
CA TRP A 84 0.12 30.13 13.74
C TRP A 84 -0.64 30.82 12.62
N ILE A 85 -1.93 30.51 12.46
CA ILE A 85 -2.87 31.23 11.61
C ILE A 85 -4.09 31.65 12.42
N GLY A 86 -4.52 32.91 12.24
CA GLY A 86 -5.57 33.48 13.06
C GLY A 86 -7.00 33.06 12.68
N LYS A 87 -7.19 32.48 11.50
CA LYS A 87 -8.50 32.04 11.00
C LYS A 87 -8.38 30.68 10.32
N GLU A 88 -9.41 29.87 10.49
CA GLU A 88 -9.53 28.61 9.75
C GLU A 88 -9.56 28.86 8.23
N VAL A 89 -8.75 28.11 7.49
CA VAL A 89 -8.66 28.19 6.03
C VAL A 89 -9.56 27.12 5.40
N SER A 90 -10.67 27.55 4.82
CA SER A 90 -11.60 26.62 4.14
C SER A 90 -11.09 26.28 2.74
N LEU A 91 -10.77 25.00 2.50
CA LEU A 91 -10.39 24.48 1.18
C LEU A 91 -11.56 23.87 0.38
N ARG A 92 -12.82 24.07 0.80
CA ARG A 92 -14.01 23.51 0.13
C ARG A 92 -14.16 23.98 -1.33
N SER A 93 -13.76 25.20 -1.62
CA SER A 93 -13.86 25.80 -2.96
C SER A 93 -12.73 25.36 -3.92
N VAL A 94 -11.63 24.84 -3.42
CA VAL A 94 -10.46 24.46 -4.24
C VAL A 94 -10.86 23.51 -5.38
N ARG A 95 -11.64 22.48 -5.07
CA ARG A 95 -12.12 21.53 -6.09
C ARG A 95 -13.05 22.15 -7.15
N LYS A 96 -13.76 23.23 -6.80
CA LYS A 96 -14.64 23.95 -7.75
C LYS A 96 -13.83 24.83 -8.70
N GLY A 97 -12.65 25.25 -8.30
CA GLY A 97 -11.70 26.00 -9.13
C GLY A 97 -10.79 25.14 -10.01
N LEU A 98 -10.98 23.82 -10.01
CA LEU A 98 -10.21 22.87 -10.81
C LEU A 98 -11.12 22.07 -11.75
N PRO A 99 -10.61 21.60 -12.90
CA PRO A 99 -11.39 20.78 -13.82
C PRO A 99 -11.95 19.53 -13.16
N ARG A 100 -13.09 19.04 -13.64
CA ARG A 100 -13.65 17.77 -13.17
C ARG A 100 -12.68 16.63 -13.47
N GLN A 101 -12.25 15.91 -12.45
CA GLN A 101 -11.53 14.65 -12.63
C GLN A 101 -12.51 13.60 -13.16
N ASN A 102 -12.28 13.12 -14.38
CA ASN A 102 -13.04 11.99 -14.92
C ASN A 102 -12.48 10.69 -14.32
N ASN A 103 -12.52 10.59 -12.99
CA ASN A 103 -12.36 9.32 -12.31
C ASN A 103 -13.64 8.50 -12.53
N THR A 104 -13.89 8.09 -13.78
CA THR A 104 -14.62 6.87 -14.00
C THR A 104 -13.74 5.82 -13.34
N GLY A 105 -14.13 5.36 -12.15
CA GLY A 105 -13.41 4.32 -11.42
C GLY A 105 -13.28 3.09 -12.30
N SER A 106 -12.38 3.16 -13.27
CA SER A 106 -12.00 1.99 -14.04
C SER A 106 -11.30 1.07 -13.06
N HIS A 107 -12.02 0.06 -12.61
CA HIS A 107 -11.38 -1.04 -11.92
C HIS A 107 -10.23 -1.52 -12.79
N TYR A 108 -9.10 -1.84 -12.17
CA TYR A 108 -8.02 -2.52 -12.88
C TYR A 108 -8.62 -3.74 -13.60
N ALA A 109 -8.18 -3.98 -14.83
CA ALA A 109 -8.61 -5.14 -15.57
C ALA A 109 -8.33 -6.41 -14.75
N ALA A 110 -9.36 -7.21 -14.51
CA ALA A 110 -9.26 -8.47 -13.82
C ALA A 110 -9.32 -9.61 -14.83
N MET A 111 -8.53 -10.66 -14.58
CA MET A 111 -8.62 -11.89 -15.38
C MET A 111 -9.98 -12.55 -15.14
N PRO A 112 -10.72 -12.94 -16.19
CA PRO A 112 -11.90 -13.78 -16.02
C PRO A 112 -11.54 -15.07 -15.27
N TYR A 113 -12.35 -15.47 -14.30
CA TYR A 113 -12.03 -16.61 -13.43
C TYR A 113 -11.90 -17.93 -14.22
N GLN A 114 -12.56 -18.06 -15.36
CA GLN A 114 -12.45 -19.21 -16.27
C GLN A 114 -11.02 -19.39 -16.81
N ASN A 115 -10.25 -18.32 -16.90
CA ASN A 115 -8.88 -18.34 -17.41
C ASN A 115 -7.84 -18.65 -16.31
N VAL A 116 -8.23 -18.62 -15.04
CA VAL A 116 -7.32 -18.84 -13.90
C VAL A 116 -6.66 -20.22 -13.93
N PRO A 117 -7.36 -21.34 -14.27
CA PRO A 117 -6.71 -22.64 -14.34
C PRO A 117 -5.59 -22.72 -15.39
N ALA A 118 -5.84 -22.20 -16.60
CA ALA A 118 -4.82 -22.17 -17.66
C ALA A 118 -3.64 -21.26 -17.28
N PHE A 119 -3.92 -20.13 -16.65
CA PHE A 119 -2.90 -19.23 -16.13
C PHE A 119 -2.02 -19.91 -15.06
N LEU A 120 -2.62 -20.61 -14.10
CA LEU A 120 -1.89 -21.36 -13.07
C LEU A 120 -1.02 -22.48 -13.66
N GLN A 121 -1.49 -23.17 -14.72
CA GLN A 121 -0.67 -24.13 -15.45
C GLN A 121 0.55 -23.47 -16.10
N ALA A 122 0.37 -22.31 -16.74
CA ALA A 122 1.48 -21.56 -17.33
C ALA A 122 2.48 -21.10 -16.25
N VAL A 123 2.00 -20.59 -15.10
CA VAL A 123 2.86 -20.21 -13.96
C VAL A 123 3.62 -21.43 -13.43
N ALA A 124 2.97 -22.60 -13.32
CA ALA A 124 3.61 -23.82 -12.83
C ALA A 124 4.71 -24.35 -13.78
N ALA A 125 4.58 -24.09 -15.08
CA ALA A 125 5.58 -24.46 -16.08
C ALA A 125 6.84 -23.59 -16.07
N MET A 126 6.81 -22.43 -15.39
CA MET A 126 7.99 -21.55 -15.24
C MET A 126 9.02 -22.18 -14.29
N PRO A 127 10.31 -21.79 -14.39
CA PRO A 127 11.33 -22.20 -13.43
C PRO A 127 10.92 -21.94 -11.99
N PRO A 128 11.22 -22.83 -11.05
CA PRO A 128 10.87 -22.65 -9.63
C PRO A 128 11.58 -21.44 -9.05
N THR A 129 10.81 -20.53 -8.47
CA THR A 129 11.30 -19.35 -7.75
C THR A 129 10.34 -19.02 -6.60
N LEU A 130 10.86 -18.39 -5.54
CA LEU A 130 10.01 -17.93 -4.43
C LEU A 130 8.88 -17.01 -4.89
N GLY A 131 9.12 -16.18 -5.92
CA GLY A 131 8.10 -15.28 -6.48
C GLY A 131 6.98 -16.03 -7.18
N ARG A 132 7.31 -17.08 -7.94
CA ARG A 132 6.34 -17.97 -8.58
C ARG A 132 5.47 -18.68 -7.54
N ASP A 133 6.10 -19.27 -6.54
CA ASP A 133 5.42 -20.06 -5.52
C ASP A 133 4.55 -19.15 -4.62
N ALA A 134 5.03 -17.94 -4.28
CA ALA A 134 4.23 -16.93 -3.58
C ALA A 134 3.01 -16.47 -4.39
N LEU A 135 3.16 -16.28 -5.71
CA LEU A 135 2.05 -15.94 -6.60
C LEU A 135 1.00 -17.07 -6.64
N GLN A 136 1.43 -18.33 -6.76
CA GLN A 136 0.52 -19.47 -6.73
C GLN A 136 -0.24 -19.56 -5.42
N LEU A 137 0.44 -19.46 -4.26
CA LEU A 137 -0.23 -19.48 -2.96
C LEU A 137 -1.24 -18.34 -2.82
N THR A 138 -0.86 -17.12 -3.24
CA THR A 138 -1.75 -15.95 -3.21
C THR A 138 -3.05 -16.21 -4.01
N ILE A 139 -2.93 -16.85 -5.18
CA ILE A 139 -4.10 -17.17 -6.01
C ILE A 139 -4.94 -18.28 -5.38
N TYR A 140 -4.30 -19.34 -4.87
CA TYR A 140 -5.01 -20.47 -4.25
C TYR A 140 -5.80 -20.09 -3.00
N THR A 141 -5.36 -19.06 -2.28
CA THR A 141 -5.93 -18.63 -1.00
C THR A 141 -6.68 -17.30 -1.08
N ALA A 142 -6.57 -16.58 -2.20
CA ALA A 142 -7.15 -15.25 -2.43
C ALA A 142 -6.79 -14.19 -1.34
N VAL A 143 -5.66 -14.38 -0.67
CA VAL A 143 -5.17 -13.43 0.35
C VAL A 143 -4.47 -12.22 -0.29
N ARG A 144 -4.22 -11.18 0.52
CA ARG A 144 -3.44 -10.03 0.05
C ARG A 144 -1.95 -10.39 -0.08
N SER A 145 -1.27 -9.72 -1.00
CA SER A 145 0.17 -9.93 -1.25
C SER A 145 1.03 -9.84 0.03
N ASN A 146 0.73 -8.93 0.94
CA ASN A 146 1.45 -8.82 2.21
C ASN A 146 1.17 -10.01 3.16
N GLU A 147 -0.03 -10.57 3.12
CA GLU A 147 -0.36 -11.74 3.93
C GLU A 147 0.50 -12.94 3.49
N THR A 148 0.66 -13.13 2.17
CA THR A 148 1.58 -14.15 1.63
C THR A 148 3.06 -13.85 1.93
N ARG A 149 3.53 -12.62 1.67
CA ARG A 149 4.95 -12.27 1.79
C ARG A 149 5.50 -12.42 3.20
N PHE A 150 4.68 -12.19 4.20
CA PHE A 150 5.04 -12.27 5.62
C PHE A 150 4.50 -13.55 6.28
N ALA A 151 4.09 -14.55 5.51
CA ALA A 151 3.69 -15.83 6.05
C ALA A 151 4.88 -16.56 6.69
N VAL A 152 4.69 -17.11 7.87
CA VAL A 152 5.64 -17.96 8.58
C VAL A 152 5.11 -19.38 8.66
N TRP A 153 6.01 -20.36 8.76
CA TRP A 153 5.61 -21.77 8.77
C TRP A 153 4.70 -22.13 9.93
N SER A 154 4.87 -21.53 11.10
CA SER A 154 4.03 -21.77 12.29
C SER A 154 2.55 -21.40 12.09
N GLU A 155 2.20 -20.67 11.02
CA GLU A 155 0.81 -20.36 10.69
C GLU A 155 0.08 -21.48 9.95
N PHE A 156 0.79 -22.51 9.45
CA PHE A 156 0.26 -23.56 8.61
C PHE A 156 0.11 -24.89 9.35
N ASP A 157 -1.11 -25.39 9.49
CA ASP A 157 -1.40 -26.76 9.90
C ASP A 157 -1.67 -27.59 8.61
N LEU A 158 -0.62 -28.22 8.09
CA LEU A 158 -0.71 -28.97 6.83
C LEU A 158 -1.50 -30.28 6.95
N ASP A 159 -1.64 -30.81 8.17
CA ASP A 159 -2.40 -32.04 8.43
C ASP A 159 -3.90 -31.73 8.44
N LYS A 160 -4.30 -30.63 9.08
CA LYS A 160 -5.67 -30.14 9.04
C LYS A 160 -5.99 -29.37 7.76
N GLY A 161 -4.98 -29.00 6.97
CA GLY A 161 -5.15 -28.22 5.74
C GLY A 161 -5.65 -26.81 6.00
N VAL A 162 -5.10 -26.11 7.00
CA VAL A 162 -5.51 -24.76 7.39
C VAL A 162 -4.31 -23.83 7.51
N TRP A 163 -4.45 -22.62 6.99
CA TRP A 163 -3.56 -21.50 7.24
C TRP A 163 -4.23 -20.51 8.18
N SER A 164 -3.66 -20.26 9.35
CA SER A 164 -4.17 -19.37 10.38
C SER A 164 -3.35 -18.09 10.45
N ILE A 165 -3.86 -16.99 9.87
CA ILE A 165 -3.19 -15.68 9.92
C ILE A 165 -3.58 -14.99 11.23
N PRO A 166 -2.62 -14.61 12.09
CA PRO A 166 -2.93 -13.96 13.37
C PRO A 166 -3.48 -12.54 13.18
N ALA A 167 -4.24 -12.07 14.17
CA ALA A 167 -4.94 -10.78 14.13
C ALA A 167 -4.01 -9.58 13.90
N GLU A 168 -2.78 -9.65 14.41
CA GLU A 168 -1.76 -8.59 14.31
C GLU A 168 -1.37 -8.33 12.87
N ARG A 169 -1.37 -9.36 12.02
CA ARG A 169 -1.06 -9.29 10.59
C ARG A 169 -2.25 -8.86 9.74
N MET A 170 -3.46 -9.00 10.25
CA MET A 170 -4.68 -8.67 9.53
C MET A 170 -5.02 -7.17 9.60
N LYS A 171 -5.51 -6.61 8.47
CA LYS A 171 -5.93 -5.20 8.40
C LYS A 171 -7.04 -4.88 9.40
N MET A 172 -7.99 -5.79 9.61
CA MET A 172 -9.13 -5.62 10.50
C MET A 172 -8.86 -6.08 11.94
N LYS A 173 -7.63 -6.49 12.27
CA LYS A 173 -7.25 -6.95 13.61
C LYS A 173 -8.09 -8.15 14.10
N VAL A 174 -8.57 -8.99 13.20
CA VAL A 174 -9.26 -10.24 13.46
C VAL A 174 -8.48 -11.36 12.80
N ALA A 175 -8.18 -12.42 13.53
CA ALA A 175 -7.50 -13.60 12.98
C ALA A 175 -8.33 -14.22 11.86
N HIS A 176 -7.66 -14.78 10.86
CA HIS A 176 -8.29 -15.34 9.67
C HIS A 176 -7.78 -16.74 9.39
N ALA A 177 -8.68 -17.73 9.45
CA ALA A 177 -8.39 -19.11 9.10
C ALA A 177 -8.83 -19.40 7.65
N ILE A 178 -7.92 -19.95 6.85
CA ILE A 178 -8.10 -20.22 5.42
C ILE A 178 -7.94 -21.72 5.20
N PRO A 179 -9.00 -22.42 4.73
CA PRO A 179 -8.86 -23.81 4.31
C PRO A 179 -7.97 -23.89 3.06
N LEU A 180 -6.98 -24.76 3.11
CA LEU A 180 -6.03 -24.96 2.03
C LEU A 180 -6.57 -25.96 1.02
N SER A 181 -6.62 -25.55 -0.23
CA SER A 181 -6.96 -26.44 -1.35
C SER A 181 -5.87 -27.49 -1.58
N LYS A 182 -6.20 -28.62 -2.23
CA LYS A 182 -5.22 -29.65 -2.58
C LYS A 182 -3.98 -29.10 -3.30
N PRO A 183 -4.09 -28.19 -4.31
CA PRO A 183 -2.93 -27.58 -4.94
C PRO A 183 -2.09 -26.71 -3.98
N ALA A 184 -2.73 -25.97 -3.05
CA ALA A 184 -2.02 -25.20 -2.04
C ALA A 184 -1.23 -26.10 -1.08
N LEU A 185 -1.84 -27.20 -0.63
CA LEU A 185 -1.17 -28.20 0.22
C LEU A 185 0.01 -28.88 -0.50
N ALA A 186 -0.16 -29.23 -1.78
CA ALA A 186 0.91 -29.83 -2.57
C ALA A 186 2.11 -28.86 -2.73
N LEU A 187 1.81 -27.57 -2.96
CA LEU A 187 2.82 -26.52 -3.03
C LEU A 187 3.60 -26.40 -1.69
N LEU A 188 2.88 -26.28 -0.57
CA LEU A 188 3.47 -26.11 0.76
C LEU A 188 4.27 -27.34 1.19
N ARG A 189 3.76 -28.54 0.97
CA ARG A 189 4.50 -29.77 1.29
C ARG A 189 5.81 -29.88 0.51
N ARG A 190 5.83 -29.52 -0.78
CA ARG A 190 7.07 -29.47 -1.57
C ARG A 190 8.09 -28.47 -1.00
N MET A 191 7.62 -27.35 -0.45
CA MET A 191 8.50 -26.32 0.14
C MET A 191 8.93 -26.66 1.57
N GLN A 192 8.22 -27.57 2.24
CA GLN A 192 8.47 -27.93 3.64
C GLN A 192 9.84 -28.61 3.84
N ASP A 193 10.33 -29.35 2.84
CA ASP A 193 11.60 -30.07 2.90
C ASP A 193 12.81 -29.12 3.03
N ASP A 194 12.68 -27.87 2.57
CA ASP A 194 13.72 -26.83 2.64
C ASP A 194 13.63 -25.96 3.91
N ARG A 195 12.67 -26.24 4.79
CA ARG A 195 12.39 -25.46 5.99
C ARG A 195 13.44 -25.72 7.09
N VAL A 196 13.91 -24.65 7.73
CA VAL A 196 14.88 -24.71 8.84
C VAL A 196 14.19 -24.52 10.19
N ASP A 197 13.21 -23.61 10.30
CA ASP A 197 12.54 -23.23 11.55
C ASP A 197 11.05 -22.95 11.30
N ASP A 198 10.23 -23.10 12.35
CA ASP A 198 8.79 -22.82 12.32
C ASP A 198 8.48 -21.32 12.21
N ASP A 199 9.31 -20.49 12.76
CA ASP A 199 9.18 -19.02 12.69
C ASP A 199 9.84 -18.41 11.45
N GLU A 200 10.40 -19.24 10.57
CA GLU A 200 10.98 -18.80 9.30
C GLU A 200 9.90 -18.31 8.35
N LEU A 201 10.22 -17.20 7.65
CA LEU A 201 9.36 -16.68 6.57
C LEU A 201 9.31 -17.68 5.42
N LEU A 202 8.09 -18.10 5.05
CA LEU A 202 7.85 -19.04 3.96
C LEU A 202 8.45 -18.57 2.62
N PHE A 203 8.37 -17.28 2.32
CA PHE A 203 8.89 -16.68 1.10
C PHE A 203 10.03 -15.71 1.41
N SER A 204 11.18 -16.26 1.74
CA SER A 204 12.37 -15.51 2.08
C SER A 204 13.61 -16.15 1.45
N PRO A 205 14.54 -15.34 0.89
CA PRO A 205 15.83 -15.87 0.42
C PRO A 205 16.77 -16.31 1.54
N ASN A 206 16.53 -15.87 2.77
CA ASN A 206 17.42 -16.08 3.93
C ASN A 206 16.67 -16.31 5.25
N GLY A 207 15.38 -16.68 5.20
CA GLY A 207 14.54 -16.93 6.36
C GLY A 207 14.07 -15.67 7.12
N VAL A 208 14.77 -14.56 6.97
CA VAL A 208 14.57 -13.33 7.79
C VAL A 208 13.86 -12.20 7.02
N LYS A 209 14.24 -11.97 5.76
CA LYS A 209 13.68 -10.89 4.95
C LYS A 209 12.65 -11.43 3.97
N PRO A 210 11.42 -10.88 3.96
CA PRO A 210 10.43 -11.30 2.97
C PRO A 210 10.87 -10.91 1.54
N ILE A 211 10.35 -11.63 0.56
CA ILE A 211 10.46 -11.19 -0.85
C ILE A 211 9.89 -9.77 -1.01
N SER A 212 10.39 -9.01 -1.99
CA SER A 212 9.92 -7.65 -2.24
C SER A 212 8.46 -7.64 -2.68
N ASP A 213 7.78 -6.51 -2.50
CA ASP A 213 6.39 -6.31 -2.96
C ASP A 213 6.24 -6.43 -4.49
N MET A 214 7.33 -6.20 -5.23
CA MET A 214 7.36 -6.31 -6.69
C MET A 214 7.68 -7.72 -7.19
N THR A 215 8.04 -8.68 -6.32
CA THR A 215 8.52 -10.00 -6.73
C THR A 215 7.44 -10.80 -7.48
N MET A 216 6.21 -10.89 -6.94
CA MET A 216 5.09 -11.54 -7.62
C MET A 216 4.69 -10.79 -8.91
N SER A 217 4.72 -9.47 -8.89
CA SER A 217 4.45 -8.65 -10.08
C SER A 217 5.51 -8.82 -11.17
N LYS A 218 6.77 -9.14 -10.78
CA LYS A 218 7.82 -9.48 -11.74
C LYS A 218 7.47 -10.77 -12.48
N VAL A 219 7.00 -11.82 -11.80
CA VAL A 219 6.55 -13.07 -12.43
C VAL A 219 5.50 -12.78 -13.52
N LEU A 220 4.51 -11.92 -13.22
CA LEU A 220 3.48 -11.52 -14.19
C LEU A 220 4.05 -10.76 -15.40
N ARG A 221 5.10 -9.97 -15.22
CA ARG A 221 5.77 -9.26 -16.34
C ARG A 221 6.58 -10.21 -17.21
N ASP A 222 7.23 -11.18 -16.59
CA ASP A 222 8.09 -12.15 -17.29
C ASP A 222 7.25 -13.17 -18.11
N MET A 223 5.92 -13.22 -17.88
CA MET A 223 4.97 -14.04 -18.66
C MET A 223 4.42 -13.36 -19.93
N LYS A 224 4.70 -12.08 -20.14
CA LYS A 224 4.27 -11.32 -21.32
C LYS A 224 5.29 -11.43 -22.44
#